data_ec7d5c73ca4f76377b80470078f55626
#
_entry.id   ec7d5c73ca4f76377b80470078f55626
#
_cell.length_a   1.000
_cell.length_b   1.000
_cell.length_c   1.000
_cell.angle_alpha   90.00
_cell.angle_beta   90.00
_cell.angle_gamma   90.00
#
_symmetry.space_group_name_H-M   'P 1'
#
loop_
_entity.id
_entity.type
_entity.pdbx_description
1 polymer ?
#
loop_
_entity_poly.entity_id
_entity_poly.type
_entity_poly.pdbx_seq_one_letter_code
_entity_poly.pdbx_strand_id
1 'polypeptide(L)'
;MLRTKPPIPKSEARKLVLERRKELSNSEILEKSKKIFERLVEVDDFVYAKKILAYVSAHPGEVDTRKFINYADGCNKSVFLPKFYSKPKKIKRFHFTSWRDLVKNREGFLEPKIGFDEDMSDIDMIIAPCVAVSISGQRLGYGGGYYDNFLRKTYAPKYVLAFEFQIFNEIERNRHDIRVDKIITERRIIDTHEKRFFLN
;
A
#
# COMPACT_ATOMS: atom_id res chain seq x y z
N MET A 1 13.64 -29.89 -13.87
CA MET A 1 12.55 -29.13 -13.18
C MET A 1 13.14 -28.46 -11.96
N LEU A 2 13.26 -27.15 -11.97
CA LEU A 2 13.66 -26.38 -10.79
C LEU A 2 12.52 -26.51 -9.76
N ARG A 3 12.76 -27.14 -8.63
CA ARG A 3 11.81 -27.18 -7.51
C ARG A 3 11.61 -25.74 -7.00
N THR A 4 10.54 -25.10 -7.38
CA THR A 4 10.15 -23.83 -6.77
C THR A 4 9.91 -24.08 -5.28
N LYS A 5 10.51 -23.26 -4.42
CA LYS A 5 10.23 -23.32 -2.98
C LYS A 5 8.71 -23.11 -2.76
N PRO A 6 8.10 -23.84 -1.83
CA PRO A 6 6.68 -23.65 -1.52
C PRO A 6 6.43 -22.20 -1.07
N PRO A 7 5.20 -21.67 -1.31
CA PRO A 7 4.81 -20.37 -0.81
C PRO A 7 5.00 -20.23 0.69
N ILE A 8 5.52 -19.11 1.16
CA ILE A 8 5.67 -18.86 2.59
C ILE A 8 4.30 -18.65 3.25
N PRO A 9 4.04 -19.27 4.44
CA PRO A 9 2.84 -19.02 5.21
C PRO A 9 2.65 -17.53 5.56
N LYS A 10 1.41 -17.03 5.47
CA LYS A 10 1.10 -15.63 5.77
C LYS A 10 1.54 -15.18 7.16
N SER A 11 1.41 -16.05 8.16
CA SER A 11 1.83 -15.79 9.55
C SER A 11 3.33 -15.62 9.67
N GLU A 12 4.08 -16.47 8.99
CA GLU A 12 5.55 -16.45 8.98
C GLU A 12 6.09 -15.21 8.26
N ALA A 13 5.59 -14.93 7.04
CA ALA A 13 5.97 -13.73 6.29
C ALA A 13 5.72 -12.46 7.11
N ARG A 14 4.56 -12.38 7.79
CA ARG A 14 4.23 -11.24 8.65
C ARG A 14 5.19 -11.12 9.83
N LYS A 15 5.51 -12.22 10.50
CA LYS A 15 6.44 -12.27 11.63
C LYS A 15 7.82 -11.76 11.21
N LEU A 16 8.40 -12.32 10.17
CA LEU A 16 9.73 -11.95 9.66
C LEU A 16 9.84 -10.45 9.33
N VAL A 17 8.83 -9.93 8.62
CA VAL A 17 8.83 -8.50 8.24
C VAL A 17 8.68 -7.60 9.46
N LEU A 18 7.78 -7.92 10.39
CA LEU A 18 7.54 -7.07 11.56
C LEU A 18 8.76 -7.08 12.50
N GLU A 19 9.48 -8.19 12.60
CA GLU A 19 10.76 -8.25 13.32
C GLU A 19 11.80 -7.35 12.64
N ARG A 20 11.96 -7.47 11.31
CA ARG A 20 12.92 -6.65 10.57
C ARG A 20 12.60 -5.16 10.61
N ARG A 21 11.32 -4.78 10.62
CA ARG A 21 10.89 -3.37 10.76
C ARG A 21 11.36 -2.73 12.06
N LYS A 22 11.45 -3.49 13.16
CA LYS A 22 11.90 -2.98 14.46
C LYS A 22 13.39 -2.63 14.49
N GLU A 23 14.17 -3.21 13.60
CA GLU A 23 15.61 -2.98 13.50
C GLU A 23 15.95 -1.72 12.70
N LEU A 24 14.99 -1.17 11.94
CA LEU A 24 15.22 0.01 11.13
C LEU A 24 15.27 1.27 11.98
N SER A 25 16.33 2.04 11.80
CA SER A 25 16.43 3.41 12.32
C SER A 25 15.49 4.36 11.55
N ASN A 26 15.11 5.46 12.17
CA ASN A 26 14.31 6.51 11.52
C ASN A 26 15.02 7.08 10.28
N SER A 27 16.36 7.20 10.31
CA SER A 27 17.15 7.69 9.18
C SER A 27 17.07 6.73 7.98
N GLU A 28 17.19 5.42 8.20
CA GLU A 28 17.05 4.40 7.15
C GLU A 28 15.64 4.39 6.55
N ILE A 29 14.61 4.51 7.40
CA ILE A 29 13.21 4.60 6.93
C ILE A 29 13.05 5.82 6.00
N LEU A 30 13.53 6.99 6.43
CA LEU A 30 13.41 8.21 5.63
C LEU A 30 14.19 8.16 4.33
N GLU A 31 15.42 7.65 4.35
CA GLU A 31 16.27 7.51 3.14
C GLU A 31 15.64 6.54 2.14
N LYS A 32 15.21 5.36 2.60
CA LYS A 32 14.57 4.35 1.74
C LYS A 32 13.22 4.86 1.21
N SER A 33 12.43 5.52 2.05
CA SER A 33 11.15 6.10 1.65
C SER A 33 11.32 7.21 0.61
N LYS A 34 12.40 8.00 0.69
CA LYS A 34 12.75 9.00 -0.33
C LYS A 34 12.99 8.34 -1.69
N LYS A 35 13.78 7.27 -1.75
CA LYS A 35 14.06 6.54 -3.00
C LYS A 35 12.79 5.91 -3.60
N ILE A 36 11.89 5.41 -2.75
CA ILE A 36 10.58 4.89 -3.18
C ILE A 36 9.74 6.02 -3.75
N PHE A 37 9.68 7.16 -3.07
CA PHE A 37 8.96 8.34 -3.53
C PHE A 37 9.47 8.83 -4.90
N GLU A 38 10.78 8.97 -5.08
CA GLU A 38 11.39 9.39 -6.34
C GLU A 38 10.97 8.49 -7.52
N ARG A 39 10.93 7.17 -7.31
CA ARG A 39 10.44 6.23 -8.34
C ARG A 39 8.93 6.30 -8.55
N LEU A 40 8.16 6.52 -7.49
CA LEU A 40 6.70 6.56 -7.57
C LEU A 40 6.23 7.72 -8.45
N VAL A 41 6.86 8.89 -8.33
CA VAL A 41 6.43 10.08 -9.08
C VAL A 41 6.81 10.04 -10.56
N GLU A 42 7.67 9.12 -10.97
CA GLU A 42 8.08 8.90 -12.36
C GLU A 42 7.21 7.88 -13.10
N VAL A 43 6.34 7.11 -12.40
CA VAL A 43 5.47 6.16 -13.10
C VAL A 43 4.33 6.88 -13.82
N ASP A 44 4.02 6.46 -15.04
CA ASP A 44 2.99 7.08 -15.87
C ASP A 44 1.63 7.16 -15.16
N ASP A 45 1.23 6.10 -14.46
CA ASP A 45 -0.03 6.08 -13.72
C ASP A 45 -0.10 7.18 -12.66
N PHE A 46 1.04 7.55 -12.02
CA PHE A 46 1.07 8.70 -11.12
C PHE A 46 1.03 10.02 -11.89
N VAL A 47 1.80 10.13 -12.97
CA VAL A 47 1.88 11.36 -13.77
C VAL A 47 0.49 11.77 -14.26
N TYR A 48 -0.28 10.84 -14.79
CA TYR A 48 -1.62 11.09 -15.34
C TYR A 48 -2.76 11.04 -14.31
N ALA A 49 -2.56 10.43 -13.14
CA ALA A 49 -3.58 10.38 -12.10
C ALA A 49 -3.98 11.78 -11.64
N LYS A 50 -5.27 12.03 -11.55
CA LYS A 50 -5.88 13.22 -10.94
C LYS A 50 -6.37 12.94 -9.52
N LYS A 51 -6.86 11.72 -9.26
CA LYS A 51 -7.45 11.28 -8.00
C LYS A 51 -6.72 10.06 -7.46
N ILE A 52 -6.05 10.21 -6.34
CA ILE A 52 -5.20 9.18 -5.74
C ILE A 52 -5.71 8.83 -4.35
N LEU A 53 -5.96 7.55 -4.09
CA LEU A 53 -6.16 7.07 -2.73
C LEU A 53 -4.82 6.59 -2.17
N ALA A 54 -4.39 7.15 -1.04
CA ALA A 54 -3.17 6.77 -0.35
C ALA A 54 -3.44 6.49 1.13
N TYR A 55 -2.61 5.68 1.75
CA TYR A 55 -2.62 5.52 3.21
C TYR A 55 -1.64 6.49 3.87
N VAL A 56 -1.87 6.81 5.14
CA VAL A 56 -0.90 7.53 5.96
C VAL A 56 -0.11 6.50 6.76
N SER A 57 1.22 6.53 6.62
CA SER A 57 2.12 5.70 7.43
C SER A 57 1.91 5.97 8.92
N ALA A 58 1.64 4.94 9.70
CA ALA A 58 1.30 5.04 11.11
C ALA A 58 2.07 4.07 12.01
N HIS A 59 2.50 2.93 11.47
CA HIS A 59 3.23 1.93 12.23
C HIS A 59 4.74 2.07 12.07
N PRO A 60 5.52 1.73 13.11
CA PRO A 60 6.98 1.73 13.02
C PRO A 60 7.49 0.88 11.84
N GLY A 61 8.49 1.39 11.13
CA GLY A 61 9.11 0.69 10.01
C GLY A 61 8.24 0.60 8.75
N GLU A 62 7.17 1.40 8.62
CA GLU A 62 6.46 1.57 7.35
C GLU A 62 7.18 2.55 6.44
N VAL A 63 6.94 2.42 5.13
CA VAL A 63 7.35 3.44 4.17
C VAL A 63 6.63 4.75 4.50
N ASP A 64 7.38 5.83 4.69
CA ASP A 64 6.79 7.15 4.98
C ASP A 64 6.11 7.72 3.74
N THR A 65 4.78 7.87 3.82
CA THR A 65 3.95 8.39 2.73
C THR A 65 3.67 9.90 2.83
N ARG A 66 4.10 10.57 3.90
CA ARG A 66 3.74 11.99 4.14
C ARG A 66 4.30 12.92 3.06
N LYS A 67 5.57 12.70 2.66
CA LYS A 67 6.19 13.49 1.59
C LYS A 67 5.46 13.30 0.26
N PHE A 68 5.05 12.07 -0.04
CA PHE A 68 4.27 11.75 -1.22
C PHE A 68 2.91 12.45 -1.20
N ILE A 69 2.17 12.38 -0.09
CA ILE A 69 0.85 13.02 0.06
C ILE A 69 0.96 14.53 -0.16
N ASN A 70 1.93 15.20 0.51
CA ASN A 70 2.17 16.62 0.33
C ASN A 70 2.54 16.99 -1.12
N TYR A 71 3.37 16.17 -1.77
CA TYR A 71 3.77 16.41 -3.15
C TYR A 71 2.61 16.26 -4.13
N ALA A 72 1.82 15.21 -3.98
CA ALA A 72 0.66 14.96 -4.83
C ALA A 72 -0.38 16.10 -4.70
N ASP A 73 -0.67 16.52 -3.48
CA ASP A 73 -1.54 17.67 -3.18
C ASP A 73 -0.98 18.98 -3.80
N GLY A 74 0.32 19.24 -3.65
CA GLY A 74 1.01 20.39 -4.26
C GLY A 74 1.05 20.35 -5.79
N CYS A 75 0.89 19.19 -6.41
CA CYS A 75 0.73 19.02 -7.86
C CYS A 75 -0.73 19.13 -8.33
N ASN A 76 -1.64 19.66 -7.53
CA ASN A 76 -3.07 19.77 -7.80
C ASN A 76 -3.76 18.40 -8.07
N LYS A 77 -3.26 17.33 -7.48
CA LYS A 77 -3.93 16.03 -7.50
C LYS A 77 -4.84 15.93 -6.29
N SER A 78 -6.05 15.45 -6.46
CA SER A 78 -6.96 15.16 -5.34
C SER A 78 -6.48 13.93 -4.60
N VAL A 79 -5.95 14.13 -3.40
CA VAL A 79 -5.50 13.03 -2.54
C VAL A 79 -6.63 12.62 -1.61
N PHE A 80 -6.94 11.33 -1.57
CA PHE A 80 -7.91 10.75 -0.66
C PHE A 80 -7.22 9.84 0.35
N LEU A 81 -7.73 9.86 1.58
CA LEU A 81 -7.28 9.01 2.67
C LEU A 81 -8.40 8.06 3.11
N PRO A 82 -8.06 6.83 3.51
CA PRO A 82 -9.03 5.87 3.98
C PRO A 82 -9.52 6.19 5.39
N LYS A 83 -10.81 5.99 5.63
CA LYS A 83 -11.41 5.91 6.96
C LYS A 83 -12.03 4.54 7.16
N PHE A 84 -11.75 3.93 8.30
CA PHE A 84 -12.10 2.55 8.59
C PHE A 84 -13.37 2.47 9.42
N TYR A 85 -14.30 1.62 9.00
CA TYR A 85 -15.53 1.31 9.71
C TYR A 85 -15.58 -0.17 10.05
N SER A 86 -15.84 -0.51 11.30
CA SER A 86 -15.87 -1.90 11.76
C SER A 86 -17.23 -2.58 11.54
N LYS A 87 -18.33 -1.80 11.55
CA LYS A 87 -19.70 -2.31 11.38
C LYS A 87 -20.51 -1.40 10.43
N PRO A 88 -20.76 -1.83 9.18
CA PRO A 88 -20.15 -2.96 8.50
C PRO A 88 -18.66 -2.69 8.20
N LYS A 89 -17.90 -3.76 8.08
CA LYS A 89 -16.47 -3.68 7.78
C LYS A 89 -16.22 -3.12 6.38
N LYS A 90 -15.81 -1.86 6.31
CA LYS A 90 -15.57 -1.15 5.05
C LYS A 90 -14.54 -0.03 5.20
N ILE A 91 -13.97 0.36 4.08
CA ILE A 91 -13.21 1.60 3.91
C ILE A 91 -14.09 2.59 3.16
N LYS A 92 -14.11 3.83 3.62
CA LYS A 92 -14.59 4.99 2.90
C LYS A 92 -13.41 5.90 2.61
N ARG A 93 -13.49 6.70 1.55
CA ARG A 93 -12.46 7.69 1.21
C ARG A 93 -12.92 9.09 1.57
N PHE A 94 -11.97 9.88 2.02
CA PHE A 94 -12.18 11.27 2.33
C PHE A 94 -11.07 12.10 1.72
N HIS A 95 -11.42 13.24 1.15
CA HIS A 95 -10.44 14.15 0.58
C HIS A 95 -9.46 14.63 1.67
N PHE A 96 -8.18 14.59 1.37
CA PHE A 96 -7.14 15.14 2.24
C PHE A 96 -7.16 16.68 2.09
N THR A 97 -7.31 17.37 3.19
CA THR A 97 -7.34 18.84 3.24
C THR A 97 -6.17 19.39 4.05
N SER A 98 -5.87 18.75 5.17
CA SER A 98 -4.79 19.17 6.05
C SER A 98 -4.41 18.04 7.03
N TRP A 99 -3.15 18.01 7.46
CA TRP A 99 -2.69 17.13 8.53
C TRP A 99 -3.39 17.37 9.86
N ARG A 100 -3.90 18.59 10.11
CA ARG A 100 -4.64 18.97 11.32
C ARG A 100 -6.03 18.34 11.38
N ASP A 101 -6.57 17.92 10.24
CA ASP A 101 -7.88 17.28 10.13
C ASP A 101 -7.83 15.76 10.33
N LEU A 102 -6.63 15.21 10.60
CA LEU A 102 -6.45 13.80 10.87
C LEU A 102 -6.45 13.52 12.37
N VAL A 103 -7.05 12.39 12.73
CA VAL A 103 -7.06 11.86 14.09
C VAL A 103 -6.58 10.41 14.10
N LYS A 104 -5.97 9.99 15.21
CA LYS A 104 -5.65 8.58 15.42
C LYS A 104 -6.92 7.82 15.78
N ASN A 105 -7.20 6.75 15.04
CA ASN A 105 -8.24 5.81 15.43
C ASN A 105 -7.74 4.85 16.52
N ARG A 106 -8.60 3.91 16.96
CA ARG A 106 -8.28 2.96 18.04
C ARG A 106 -7.12 2.02 17.72
N GLU A 107 -6.89 1.73 16.44
CA GLU A 107 -5.80 0.90 15.95
C GLU A 107 -4.50 1.71 15.71
N GLY A 108 -4.51 3.03 15.96
CA GLY A 108 -3.35 3.92 15.81
C GLY A 108 -3.16 4.50 14.40
N PHE A 109 -4.05 4.20 13.45
CA PHE A 109 -4.00 4.80 12.11
C PHE A 109 -4.46 6.25 12.13
N LEU A 110 -3.79 7.09 11.33
CA LEU A 110 -4.27 8.44 11.06
C LEU A 110 -5.34 8.38 9.97
N GLU A 111 -6.53 8.89 10.30
CA GLU A 111 -7.67 8.94 9.39
C GLU A 111 -8.39 10.29 9.48
N PRO A 112 -9.12 10.73 8.42
CA PRO A 112 -9.86 11.97 8.43
C PRO A 112 -10.89 12.02 9.57
N LYS A 113 -10.91 13.14 10.32
CA LYS A 113 -11.84 13.37 11.42
C LYS A 113 -13.26 13.51 10.91
N ILE A 114 -13.46 14.38 9.94
CA ILE A 114 -14.72 14.74 9.30
C ILE A 114 -14.51 14.79 7.79
N GLY A 115 -15.56 14.59 7.01
CA GLY A 115 -15.55 14.72 5.56
C GLY A 115 -16.74 14.02 4.94
N PHE A 116 -16.95 14.26 3.67
CA PHE A 116 -17.97 13.57 2.89
C PHE A 116 -17.38 12.29 2.31
N ASP A 117 -18.20 11.22 2.35
CA ASP A 117 -17.87 9.96 1.66
C ASP A 117 -18.06 10.17 0.17
N GLU A 118 -16.99 10.06 -0.59
CA GLU A 118 -17.05 10.21 -2.03
C GLU A 118 -17.12 8.87 -2.75
N ASP A 119 -17.74 8.86 -3.93
CA ASP A 119 -17.85 7.67 -4.75
C ASP A 119 -16.46 7.18 -5.17
N MET A 120 -16.31 5.86 -5.23
CA MET A 120 -15.06 5.17 -5.53
C MET A 120 -14.81 4.96 -7.01
N SER A 121 -15.79 5.25 -7.86
CA SER A 121 -15.78 4.88 -9.29
C SER A 121 -14.74 5.62 -10.12
N ASP A 122 -14.19 6.71 -9.60
CA ASP A 122 -13.32 7.64 -10.33
C ASP A 122 -11.93 7.83 -9.74
N ILE A 123 -11.45 6.90 -8.91
CA ILE A 123 -10.06 6.87 -8.47
C ILE A 123 -9.17 6.38 -9.61
N ASP A 124 -8.12 7.16 -9.89
CA ASP A 124 -7.17 6.86 -10.95
C ASP A 124 -6.02 5.96 -10.47
N MET A 125 -5.69 6.01 -9.17
CA MET A 125 -4.58 5.24 -8.59
C MET A 125 -4.81 4.96 -7.11
N ILE A 126 -4.47 3.74 -6.67
CA ILE A 126 -4.54 3.35 -5.27
C ILE A 126 -3.16 2.93 -4.77
N ILE A 127 -2.72 3.53 -3.67
CA ILE A 127 -1.54 3.11 -2.92
C ILE A 127 -2.03 2.40 -1.66
N ALA A 128 -1.94 1.07 -1.65
CA ALA A 128 -2.39 0.24 -0.54
C ALA A 128 -1.24 -0.08 0.43
N PRO A 129 -1.47 -0.08 1.75
CA PRO A 129 -0.47 -0.50 2.71
C PRO A 129 -0.22 -2.00 2.62
N CYS A 130 1.00 -2.43 2.93
CA CYS A 130 1.33 -3.84 3.05
C CYS A 130 2.33 -4.10 4.18
N VAL A 131 2.26 -5.28 4.77
CA VAL A 131 3.32 -5.82 5.63
C VAL A 131 4.34 -6.55 4.76
N ALA A 132 3.89 -7.42 3.87
CA ALA A 132 4.72 -8.15 2.93
C ALA A 132 4.00 -8.24 1.57
N VAL A 133 4.77 -8.51 0.51
CA VAL A 133 4.21 -8.70 -0.83
C VAL A 133 5.07 -9.69 -1.61
N SER A 134 4.45 -10.54 -2.43
CA SER A 134 5.19 -11.40 -3.36
C SER A 134 5.45 -10.70 -4.69
N ILE A 135 6.45 -11.17 -5.43
CA ILE A 135 6.75 -10.66 -6.78
C ILE A 135 5.58 -10.82 -7.75
N SER A 136 4.64 -11.74 -7.48
CA SER A 136 3.41 -11.94 -8.25
C SER A 136 2.26 -11.04 -7.80
N GLY A 137 2.50 -10.09 -6.88
CA GLY A 137 1.54 -9.10 -6.42
C GLY A 137 0.63 -9.56 -5.28
N GLN A 138 0.89 -10.73 -4.66
CA GLN A 138 0.16 -11.17 -3.48
C GLN A 138 0.48 -10.26 -2.30
N ARG A 139 -0.43 -9.35 -1.94
CA ARG A 139 -0.28 -8.41 -0.85
C ARG A 139 -0.73 -9.00 0.49
N LEU A 140 0.10 -8.87 1.51
CA LEU A 140 -0.20 -9.24 2.88
C LEU A 140 -0.30 -7.98 3.75
N GLY A 141 -1.48 -7.71 4.28
CA GLY A 141 -1.72 -6.66 5.28
C GLY A 141 -1.66 -7.19 6.72
N TYR A 142 -2.11 -6.39 7.66
CA TYR A 142 -2.15 -6.73 9.10
C TYR A 142 -3.20 -7.81 9.47
N GLY A 143 -4.01 -8.30 8.54
CA GLY A 143 -4.97 -9.39 8.75
C GLY A 143 -6.42 -8.92 8.91
N GLY A 144 -6.68 -7.62 8.93
CA GLY A 144 -8.03 -7.08 9.06
C GLY A 144 -8.96 -7.33 7.87
N GLY A 145 -8.45 -7.62 6.66
CA GLY A 145 -9.24 -7.85 5.44
C GLY A 145 -9.97 -6.61 4.88
N TYR A 146 -9.72 -5.43 5.43
CA TYR A 146 -10.36 -4.19 4.97
C TYR A 146 -10.01 -3.86 3.53
N TYR A 147 -8.71 -3.91 3.20
CA TYR A 147 -8.24 -3.56 1.86
C TYR A 147 -8.66 -4.58 0.81
N ASP A 148 -8.72 -5.89 1.10
CA ASP A 148 -9.15 -6.87 0.11
C ASP A 148 -10.61 -6.69 -0.27
N ASN A 149 -11.48 -6.38 0.71
CA ASN A 149 -12.88 -6.05 0.47
C ASN A 149 -13.05 -4.75 -0.33
N PHE A 150 -12.17 -3.79 -0.11
CA PHE A 150 -12.17 -2.51 -0.78
C PHE A 150 -11.64 -2.63 -2.21
N LEU A 151 -10.43 -3.19 -2.39
CA LEU A 151 -9.76 -3.31 -3.68
C LEU A 151 -10.54 -4.15 -4.70
N ARG A 152 -11.40 -5.05 -4.23
CA ARG A 152 -12.28 -5.85 -5.10
C ARG A 152 -13.31 -5.03 -5.86
N LYS A 153 -13.65 -3.86 -5.33
CA LYS A 153 -14.71 -2.99 -5.86
C LYS A 153 -14.20 -1.89 -6.78
N THR A 154 -12.92 -1.89 -7.09
CA THR A 154 -12.29 -0.86 -7.92
C THR A 154 -11.45 -1.46 -9.02
N TYR A 155 -11.45 -0.80 -10.17
CA TYR A 155 -10.60 -1.11 -11.34
C TYR A 155 -9.33 -0.29 -11.39
N ALA A 156 -9.19 0.73 -10.54
CA ALA A 156 -7.99 1.56 -10.49
C ALA A 156 -6.72 0.73 -10.28
N PRO A 157 -5.59 1.10 -10.90
CA PRO A 157 -4.29 0.49 -10.66
C PRO A 157 -3.92 0.49 -9.18
N LYS A 158 -3.46 -0.64 -8.68
CA LYS A 158 -3.17 -0.91 -7.27
C LYS A 158 -1.67 -1.04 -7.07
N TYR A 159 -1.13 -0.15 -6.29
CA TYR A 159 0.28 -0.08 -5.95
C TYR A 159 0.53 -0.40 -4.49
N VAL A 160 1.67 -0.98 -4.19
CA VAL A 160 2.23 -1.01 -2.83
C VAL A 160 3.61 -0.37 -2.82
N LEU A 161 3.88 0.35 -1.74
CA LEU A 161 5.20 0.84 -1.40
C LEU A 161 5.77 -0.10 -0.33
N ALA A 162 6.93 -0.67 -0.60
CA ALA A 162 7.55 -1.66 0.27
C ALA A 162 9.07 -1.51 0.28
N PHE A 163 9.71 -1.78 1.41
CA PHE A 163 11.16 -1.95 1.41
C PHE A 163 11.52 -3.30 0.80
N GLU A 164 12.68 -3.42 0.18
CA GLU A 164 13.08 -4.63 -0.55
C GLU A 164 13.01 -5.90 0.32
N PHE A 165 13.27 -5.81 1.63
CA PHE A 165 13.17 -6.94 2.55
C PHE A 165 11.72 -7.45 2.79
N GLN A 166 10.71 -6.71 2.36
CA GLN A 166 9.29 -7.12 2.45
C GLN A 166 8.84 -7.93 1.25
N ILE A 167 9.75 -8.11 0.24
CA ILE A 167 9.46 -8.82 -1.00
C ILE A 167 9.76 -10.31 -0.84
N PHE A 168 8.80 -11.14 -1.17
CA PHE A 168 8.91 -12.60 -1.19
C PHE A 168 8.70 -13.13 -2.61
N ASN A 169 9.26 -14.29 -2.92
CA ASN A 169 8.96 -14.95 -4.19
C ASN A 169 7.48 -15.32 -4.26
N GLU A 170 6.98 -16.05 -3.27
CA GLU A 170 5.57 -16.43 -3.16
C GLU A 170 5.11 -16.39 -1.71
N ILE A 171 3.86 -15.91 -1.50
CA ILE A 171 3.15 -15.93 -0.22
C ILE A 171 1.88 -16.74 -0.41
N GLU A 172 1.48 -17.53 0.57
CA GLU A 172 0.21 -18.26 0.58
C GLU A 172 -0.96 -17.34 0.22
N ARG A 173 -1.85 -17.83 -0.65
CA ARG A 173 -2.98 -17.06 -1.16
C ARG A 173 -4.31 -17.70 -0.77
N ASN A 174 -5.25 -16.87 -0.35
CA ASN A 174 -6.66 -17.22 -0.23
C ASN A 174 -7.45 -16.69 -1.42
N ARG A 175 -8.59 -17.31 -1.72
CA ARG A 175 -9.49 -16.92 -2.83
C ARG A 175 -9.97 -15.46 -2.77
N HIS A 176 -9.93 -14.86 -1.59
CA HIS A 176 -10.41 -13.49 -1.35
C HIS A 176 -9.30 -12.43 -1.42
N ASP A 177 -8.05 -12.82 -1.51
CA ASP A 177 -6.94 -11.89 -1.58
C ASP A 177 -6.90 -11.20 -2.95
N ILE A 178 -6.69 -9.90 -2.94
CA ILE A 178 -6.59 -9.09 -4.16
C ILE A 178 -5.12 -8.77 -4.41
N ARG A 179 -4.65 -9.10 -5.61
CA ARG A 179 -3.29 -8.77 -6.05
C ARG A 179 -3.17 -7.29 -6.36
N VAL A 180 -1.97 -6.78 -6.18
CA VAL A 180 -1.59 -5.44 -6.65
C VAL A 180 -0.94 -5.52 -8.02
N ASP A 181 -0.92 -4.42 -8.74
CA ASP A 181 -0.45 -4.37 -10.11
C ASP A 181 1.03 -4.00 -10.18
N LYS A 182 1.50 -3.11 -9.27
CA LYS A 182 2.91 -2.75 -9.18
C LYS A 182 3.39 -2.65 -7.73
N ILE A 183 4.68 -2.94 -7.55
CA ILE A 183 5.38 -2.82 -6.27
C ILE A 183 6.53 -1.85 -6.48
N ILE A 184 6.64 -0.82 -5.65
CA ILE A 184 7.73 0.14 -5.71
C ILE A 184 8.59 -0.01 -4.46
N THR A 185 9.88 -0.30 -4.66
CA THR A 185 10.86 -0.44 -3.59
C THR A 185 11.94 0.63 -3.70
N GLU A 186 12.80 0.74 -2.69
CA GLU A 186 13.98 1.60 -2.74
C GLU A 186 15.02 1.17 -3.80
N ARG A 187 14.82 -0.02 -4.41
CA ARG A 187 15.74 -0.58 -5.40
C ARG A 187 15.17 -0.63 -6.81
N ARG A 188 13.86 -0.93 -6.97
CA ARG A 188 13.23 -1.21 -8.27
C ARG A 188 11.73 -1.04 -8.25
N ILE A 189 11.15 -1.01 -9.44
CA ILE A 189 9.72 -1.17 -9.70
C ILE A 189 9.50 -2.59 -10.22
N ILE A 190 8.51 -3.29 -9.69
CA ILE A 190 8.12 -4.62 -10.11
C ILE A 190 6.71 -4.54 -10.69
N ASP A 191 6.56 -4.80 -11.99
CA ASP A 191 5.27 -5.06 -12.61
C ASP A 191 4.88 -6.51 -12.32
N THR A 192 3.78 -6.69 -11.60
CA THR A 192 3.37 -8.03 -11.16
C THR A 192 2.67 -8.81 -12.26
N HIS A 193 2.20 -8.16 -13.32
CA HIS A 193 1.57 -8.82 -14.47
C HIS A 193 2.60 -9.63 -15.25
N GLU A 194 3.78 -9.08 -15.50
CA GLU A 194 4.87 -9.80 -16.18
C GLU A 194 5.28 -11.08 -15.42
N LYS A 195 5.28 -11.02 -14.08
CA LYS A 195 5.68 -12.16 -13.24
C LYS A 195 4.62 -13.25 -13.11
N ARG A 196 3.36 -12.95 -13.46
CA ARG A 196 2.27 -13.95 -13.41
C ARG A 196 2.40 -15.03 -14.48
N PHE A 197 3.05 -14.72 -15.59
CA PHE A 197 3.23 -15.67 -16.72
C PHE A 197 4.32 -16.71 -16.47
N PHE A 198 5.22 -16.51 -15.53
CA PHE A 198 6.31 -17.44 -15.23
C PHE A 198 6.01 -18.44 -14.11
N LEU A 199 4.84 -18.36 -13.48
CA LEU A 199 4.46 -19.14 -12.29
C LEU A 199 3.28 -20.10 -12.52
N ASN A 200 2.80 -20.23 -13.78
CA ASN A 200 1.76 -21.20 -14.18
C ASN A 200 2.38 -22.43 -14.83
#